data_044061ef4cc16f17d32b6e71d6cbc25c
#
_entry.id   044061ef4cc16f17d32b6e71d6cbc25c
#
_cell.length_a   1.000
_cell.length_b   1.000
_cell.length_c   1.000
_cell.angle_alpha   90.00
_cell.angle_beta   90.00
_cell.angle_gamma   90.00
#
_symmetry.space_group_name_H-M   'P 1'
#
loop_
_entity.id
_entity.type
_entity.pdbx_description
1 polymer ?
#
loop_
_entity_poly.entity_id
_entity_poly.type
_entity_poly.pdbx_seq_one_letter_code
_entity_poly.pdbx_strand_id
1 'polypeptide(L)'
;MCRVKLYLVSLLLLSLVLSCQKADDNGALGGFWKLLEVESVATGEKSDRRSNGCFMSIQLDLMQLRGPVSQYARFQHSGDSLFVQIIGDNADEELLKSFGFSGSEERFFVQKLTGKSLVLKSVYSILTFKKF
;
A
#
# COMPACT_ATOMS: atom_id res chain seq x y z
N MET A 1 46.67 -23.38 -4.08
CA MET A 1 45.56 -23.30 -5.06
C MET A 1 44.18 -23.53 -4.46
N CYS A 2 43.99 -24.35 -3.43
CA CYS A 2 42.69 -24.53 -2.77
C CYS A 2 42.11 -23.26 -2.09
N ARG A 3 42.96 -22.33 -1.70
CA ARG A 3 42.53 -21.08 -1.01
C ARG A 3 41.80 -20.12 -1.95
N VAL A 4 42.17 -20.01 -3.20
CA VAL A 4 41.55 -19.11 -4.19
C VAL A 4 40.13 -19.58 -4.57
N LYS A 5 39.90 -20.87 -4.63
CA LYS A 5 38.58 -21.45 -4.91
C LYS A 5 37.59 -21.22 -3.76
N LEU A 6 38.07 -21.25 -2.52
CA LEU A 6 37.27 -20.99 -1.35
C LEU A 6 36.81 -19.51 -1.28
N TYR A 7 37.68 -18.55 -1.62
CA TYR A 7 37.34 -17.14 -1.68
C TYR A 7 36.32 -16.82 -2.78
N LEU A 8 36.43 -17.46 -3.94
CA LEU A 8 35.48 -17.29 -5.03
C LEU A 8 34.09 -17.81 -4.68
N VAL A 9 33.99 -18.96 -4.02
CA VAL A 9 32.71 -19.50 -3.56
C VAL A 9 32.07 -18.64 -2.46
N SER A 10 32.90 -18.13 -1.54
CA SER A 10 32.44 -17.23 -0.49
C SER A 10 31.91 -15.90 -1.06
N LEU A 11 32.59 -15.35 -2.07
CA LEU A 11 32.16 -14.11 -2.73
C LEU A 11 30.87 -14.29 -3.51
N LEU A 12 30.69 -15.45 -4.16
CA LEU A 12 29.49 -15.81 -4.91
C LEU A 12 28.27 -15.97 -3.97
N LEU A 13 28.47 -16.59 -2.81
CA LEU A 13 27.45 -16.73 -1.79
C LEU A 13 27.01 -15.38 -1.20
N LEU A 14 27.95 -14.45 -1.01
CA LEU A 14 27.67 -13.11 -0.53
C LEU A 14 26.83 -12.29 -1.52
N SER A 15 27.07 -12.46 -2.82
CA SER A 15 26.31 -11.78 -3.87
C SER A 15 24.86 -12.30 -3.99
N LEU A 16 24.64 -13.59 -3.70
CA LEU A 16 23.31 -14.20 -3.69
C LEU A 16 22.44 -13.69 -2.52
N VAL A 17 23.04 -13.46 -1.35
CA VAL A 17 22.34 -12.91 -0.18
C VAL A 17 21.92 -11.45 -0.44
N LEU A 18 22.76 -10.66 -1.10
CA LEU A 18 22.45 -9.26 -1.45
C LEU A 18 21.33 -9.14 -2.49
N SER A 19 21.20 -10.08 -3.41
CA SER A 19 20.13 -10.07 -4.43
C SER A 19 18.77 -10.42 -3.87
N CYS A 20 18.66 -11.18 -2.76
CA CYS A 20 17.40 -11.51 -2.10
C CYS A 20 16.78 -10.34 -1.32
N GLN A 21 17.53 -9.30 -1.01
CA GLN A 21 17.04 -8.14 -0.25
C GLN A 21 16.31 -7.09 -1.11
N LYS A 22 16.35 -7.21 -2.43
CA LYS A 22 15.72 -6.26 -3.36
C LYS A 22 14.29 -6.61 -3.75
N ALA A 23 13.66 -7.62 -3.15
CA ALA A 23 12.37 -8.13 -3.57
C ALA A 23 11.18 -7.25 -3.17
N ASP A 24 11.36 -6.25 -2.28
CA ASP A 24 10.29 -5.37 -1.84
C ASP A 24 10.79 -3.91 -1.78
N ASP A 25 10.46 -3.14 -2.82
CA ASP A 25 10.85 -1.72 -2.94
C ASP A 25 9.85 -0.76 -2.27
N ASN A 26 8.79 -1.24 -1.64
CA ASN A 26 7.76 -0.38 -1.07
C ASN A 26 8.13 0.21 0.31
N GLY A 27 9.19 -0.31 0.93
CA GLY A 27 9.63 0.16 2.23
C GLY A 27 8.52 0.10 3.28
N ALA A 28 8.30 1.20 3.98
CA ALA A 28 7.28 1.28 5.03
C ALA A 28 5.85 1.16 4.48
N LEU A 29 5.63 1.47 3.20
CA LEU A 29 4.30 1.39 2.57
C LEU A 29 3.85 -0.06 2.36
N GLY A 30 4.77 -0.99 2.11
CA GLY A 30 4.46 -2.40 1.90
C GLY A 30 3.85 -3.04 3.14
N GLY A 31 2.94 -4.01 2.93
CA GLY A 31 2.35 -4.79 4.00
C GLY A 31 0.84 -4.73 4.06
N PHE A 32 0.32 -5.02 5.23
CA PHE A 32 -1.12 -5.13 5.51
C PHE A 32 -1.57 -3.94 6.36
N TRP A 33 -2.56 -3.20 5.86
CA TRP A 33 -3.08 -2.00 6.50
C TRP A 33 -4.56 -2.15 6.82
N LYS A 34 -4.95 -1.79 8.03
CA LYS A 34 -6.36 -1.74 8.44
C LYS A 34 -6.86 -0.30 8.34
N LEU A 35 -7.97 -0.10 7.66
CA LEU A 35 -8.63 1.20 7.60
C LEU A 35 -9.32 1.49 8.93
N LEU A 36 -8.96 2.61 9.55
CA LEU A 36 -9.51 3.04 10.84
C LEU A 36 -10.57 4.11 10.68
N GLU A 37 -10.34 5.08 9.77
CA GLU A 37 -11.17 6.27 9.67
C GLU A 37 -11.13 6.83 8.25
N VAL A 38 -12.27 7.34 7.80
CA VAL A 38 -12.41 8.14 6.59
C VAL A 38 -12.98 9.50 6.95
N GLU A 39 -12.27 10.57 6.58
CA GLU A 39 -12.73 11.94 6.77
C GLU A 39 -13.09 12.57 5.44
N SER A 40 -14.26 13.19 5.33
CA SER A 40 -14.65 13.94 4.14
C SER A 40 -13.91 15.29 4.13
N VAL A 41 -13.20 15.59 3.04
CA VAL A 41 -12.52 16.88 2.88
C VAL A 41 -13.54 18.02 2.76
N ALA A 42 -14.68 17.77 2.10
CA ALA A 42 -15.71 18.80 1.88
C ALA A 42 -16.41 19.21 3.16
N THR A 43 -16.71 18.28 4.05
CA THR A 43 -17.54 18.54 5.25
C THR A 43 -16.75 18.46 6.55
N GLY A 44 -15.57 17.83 6.55
CA GLY A 44 -14.80 17.50 7.76
C GLY A 44 -15.41 16.39 8.60
N GLU A 45 -16.46 15.74 8.11
CA GLU A 45 -17.14 14.66 8.83
C GLU A 45 -16.25 13.41 8.85
N LYS A 46 -16.08 12.81 10.03
CA LYS A 46 -15.27 11.61 10.24
C LYS A 46 -16.18 10.41 10.42
N SER A 47 -15.82 9.33 9.73
CA SER A 47 -16.51 8.05 9.81
C SER A 47 -15.55 6.99 10.35
N ASP A 48 -15.92 6.37 11.46
CA ASP A 48 -15.15 5.28 12.07
C ASP A 48 -15.34 4.00 11.24
N ARG A 49 -14.23 3.43 10.76
CA ARG A 49 -14.20 2.24 9.92
C ARG A 49 -13.60 1.02 10.63
N ARG A 50 -13.28 1.12 11.91
CA ARG A 50 -12.58 0.05 12.65
C ARG A 50 -13.35 -1.27 12.65
N SER A 51 -14.66 -1.23 12.70
CA SER A 51 -15.54 -2.40 12.73
C SER A 51 -15.94 -2.91 11.34
N ASN A 52 -15.60 -2.20 10.26
CA ASN A 52 -16.07 -2.53 8.92
C ASN A 52 -15.25 -3.63 8.24
N GLY A 53 -14.12 -4.04 8.81
CA GLY A 53 -13.26 -5.07 8.21
C GLY A 53 -12.65 -4.69 6.88
N CYS A 54 -12.30 -3.42 6.69
CA CYS A 54 -11.65 -2.92 5.48
C CYS A 54 -10.14 -2.95 5.63
N PHE A 55 -9.48 -3.72 4.76
CA PHE A 55 -8.03 -3.88 4.75
C PHE A 55 -7.45 -3.54 3.39
N MET A 56 -6.24 -3.01 3.40
CA MET A 56 -5.47 -2.73 2.20
C MET A 56 -4.15 -3.48 2.28
N SER A 57 -3.88 -4.33 1.29
CA SER A 57 -2.62 -5.06 1.16
C SER A 57 -1.79 -4.43 0.05
N ILE A 58 -0.53 -4.14 0.34
CA ILE A 58 0.40 -3.56 -0.64
C ILE A 58 1.59 -4.49 -0.76
N GLN A 59 1.80 -5.01 -1.97
CA GLN A 59 2.89 -5.92 -2.29
C GLN A 59 3.35 -5.69 -3.72
N LEU A 60 4.64 -5.43 -3.93
CA LEU A 60 5.23 -5.07 -5.22
C LEU A 60 4.51 -3.87 -5.84
N ASP A 61 3.93 -4.00 -7.04
CA ASP A 61 3.15 -2.95 -7.70
C ASP A 61 1.64 -3.15 -7.59
N LEU A 62 1.20 -4.11 -6.75
CA LEU A 62 -0.19 -4.45 -6.56
C LEU A 62 -0.71 -4.02 -5.20
N MET A 63 -1.92 -3.49 -5.22
CA MET A 63 -2.71 -3.16 -4.06
C MET A 63 -4.00 -3.99 -4.09
N GLN A 64 -4.37 -4.55 -2.95
CA GLN A 64 -5.65 -5.22 -2.79
C GLN A 64 -6.48 -4.48 -1.75
N LEU A 65 -7.67 -4.06 -2.14
CA LEU A 65 -8.67 -3.51 -1.24
C LEU A 65 -9.61 -4.65 -0.83
N ARG A 66 -9.68 -4.95 0.46
CA ARG A 66 -10.48 -6.04 1.00
C ARG A 66 -11.55 -5.52 1.93
N GLY A 67 -12.77 -5.94 1.69
CA GLY A 67 -13.94 -5.72 2.51
C GLY A 67 -14.88 -6.91 2.31
N PRO A 68 -16.20 -6.70 2.15
CA PRO A 68 -17.13 -7.77 1.77
C PRO A 68 -16.77 -8.44 0.44
N VAL A 69 -16.14 -7.69 -0.45
CA VAL A 69 -15.54 -8.16 -1.72
C VAL A 69 -14.09 -7.72 -1.78
N SER A 70 -13.34 -8.23 -2.76
CA SER A 70 -11.95 -7.83 -2.99
C SER A 70 -11.80 -7.15 -4.33
N GLN A 71 -10.99 -6.10 -4.39
CA GLN A 71 -10.68 -5.35 -5.59
C GLN A 71 -9.18 -5.16 -5.68
N TYR A 72 -8.60 -5.42 -6.86
CA TYR A 72 -7.20 -5.19 -7.11
C TYR A 72 -6.96 -3.84 -7.77
N ALA A 73 -5.83 -3.25 -7.46
CA ALA A 73 -5.38 -2.00 -8.05
C ALA A 73 -3.88 -2.06 -8.33
N ARG A 74 -3.45 -1.26 -9.30
CA ARG A 74 -2.03 -0.92 -9.46
C ARG A 74 -1.80 0.43 -8.82
N PHE A 75 -0.58 0.67 -8.38
CA PHE A 75 -0.22 1.94 -7.78
C PHE A 75 1.18 2.38 -8.20
N GLN A 76 1.40 3.69 -8.13
CA GLN A 76 2.70 4.30 -8.30
C GLN A 76 2.97 5.20 -7.11
N HIS A 77 4.05 4.94 -6.39
CA HIS A 77 4.48 5.72 -5.24
C HIS A 77 5.78 6.46 -5.58
N SER A 78 5.76 7.78 -5.48
CA SER A 78 6.92 8.63 -5.75
C SER A 78 6.93 9.78 -4.75
N GLY A 79 7.91 9.79 -3.85
CA GLY A 79 7.98 10.78 -2.78
C GLY A 79 6.73 10.75 -1.91
N ASP A 80 6.02 11.87 -1.81
CA ASP A 80 4.76 11.99 -1.05
C ASP A 80 3.52 11.75 -1.91
N SER A 81 3.68 11.27 -3.14
CA SER A 81 2.59 11.05 -4.08
C SER A 81 2.30 9.57 -4.25
N LEU A 82 1.03 9.20 -4.14
CA LEU A 82 0.55 7.85 -4.38
C LEU A 82 -0.62 7.90 -5.37
N PHE A 83 -0.42 7.30 -6.54
CA PHE A 83 -1.46 7.20 -7.56
C PHE A 83 -1.98 5.77 -7.62
N VAL A 84 -3.29 5.60 -7.47
CA VAL A 84 -3.96 4.30 -7.43
C VAL A 84 -4.93 4.17 -8.59
N GLN A 85 -4.84 3.06 -9.32
CA GLN A 85 -5.72 2.73 -10.44
C GLN A 85 -6.33 1.35 -10.23
N ILE A 86 -7.65 1.28 -10.14
CA ILE A 86 -8.37 0.00 -10.02
C ILE A 86 -8.21 -0.79 -11.32
N ILE A 87 -7.91 -2.08 -11.19
CA ILE A 87 -7.77 -2.99 -12.32
C ILE A 87 -9.14 -3.57 -12.67
N GLY A 88 -9.47 -3.56 -13.97
CA GLY A 88 -10.71 -4.12 -14.50
C GLY A 88 -11.78 -3.07 -14.77
N ASP A 89 -12.80 -3.49 -15.54
CA ASP A 89 -13.86 -2.60 -16.02
C ASP A 89 -15.00 -2.43 -15.01
N ASN A 90 -15.06 -3.30 -14.00
CA ASN A 90 -16.14 -3.33 -13.01
C ASN A 90 -15.59 -3.05 -11.62
N ALA A 91 -15.29 -1.78 -11.33
CA ALA A 91 -14.97 -1.35 -9.99
C ALA A 91 -16.21 -1.47 -9.09
N ASP A 92 -16.04 -2.05 -7.90
CA ASP A 92 -17.10 -2.14 -6.91
C ASP A 92 -17.26 -0.79 -6.22
N GLU A 93 -18.34 -0.08 -6.56
CA GLU A 93 -18.57 1.29 -6.06
C GLU A 93 -18.77 1.33 -4.54
N GLU A 94 -19.42 0.33 -3.95
CA GLU A 94 -19.62 0.28 -2.50
C GLU A 94 -18.31 0.08 -1.76
N LEU A 95 -17.44 -0.79 -2.28
CA LEU A 95 -16.11 -1.00 -1.73
C LEU A 95 -15.28 0.27 -1.81
N LEU A 96 -15.28 0.95 -2.96
CA LEU A 96 -14.54 2.20 -3.15
C LEU A 96 -15.03 3.29 -2.20
N LYS A 97 -16.33 3.42 -2.02
CA LYS A 97 -16.91 4.36 -1.03
C LYS A 97 -16.51 4.01 0.40
N SER A 98 -16.47 2.73 0.74
CA SER A 98 -16.03 2.27 2.06
C SER A 98 -14.59 2.64 2.36
N PHE A 99 -13.75 2.70 1.34
CA PHE A 99 -12.35 3.13 1.43
C PHE A 99 -12.18 4.65 1.25
N GLY A 100 -13.24 5.39 1.00
CA GLY A 100 -13.15 6.83 0.78
C GLY A 100 -12.61 7.23 -0.59
N PHE A 101 -12.69 6.36 -1.58
CA PHE A 101 -12.30 6.65 -2.95
C PHE A 101 -13.46 7.34 -3.70
N SER A 102 -13.12 8.32 -4.54
CA SER A 102 -14.10 9.00 -5.39
C SER A 102 -14.42 8.25 -6.67
N GLY A 103 -13.55 7.34 -7.09
CA GLY A 103 -13.70 6.58 -8.33
C GLY A 103 -12.60 5.54 -8.52
N SER A 104 -12.46 5.04 -9.75
CA SER A 104 -11.50 4.00 -10.11
C SER A 104 -10.05 4.46 -10.16
N GLU A 105 -9.80 5.76 -10.20
CA GLU A 105 -8.49 6.37 -10.13
C GLU A 105 -8.46 7.39 -9.00
N GLU A 106 -7.41 7.36 -8.19
CA GLU A 106 -7.28 8.28 -7.07
C GLU A 106 -5.82 8.70 -6.88
N ARG A 107 -5.61 10.00 -6.69
CA ARG A 107 -4.31 10.55 -6.34
C ARG A 107 -4.31 10.96 -4.88
N PHE A 108 -3.33 10.42 -4.15
CA PHE A 108 -3.16 10.74 -2.73
C PHE A 108 -1.86 11.46 -2.48
N PHE A 109 -1.91 12.37 -1.54
CA PHE A 109 -0.74 12.88 -0.84
C PHE A 109 -0.53 12.00 0.40
N VAL A 110 0.69 11.51 0.60
CA VAL A 110 1.06 10.72 1.78
C VAL A 110 1.39 11.69 2.91
N GLN A 111 0.42 11.95 3.77
CA GLN A 111 0.59 12.88 4.89
C GLN A 111 1.44 12.31 6.01
N LYS A 112 1.33 11.00 6.23
CA LYS A 112 2.08 10.28 7.25
C LYS A 112 2.37 8.87 6.77
N LEU A 113 3.61 8.44 6.93
CA LEU A 113 4.02 7.08 6.67
C LEU A 113 5.09 6.68 7.66
N THR A 114 4.76 5.77 8.54
CA THR A 114 5.67 5.14 9.50
C THR A 114 5.56 3.62 9.38
N GLY A 115 6.33 2.87 10.16
CA GLY A 115 6.18 1.42 10.21
C GLY A 115 4.82 0.93 10.74
N LYS A 116 4.01 1.82 11.32
CA LYS A 116 2.72 1.46 11.98
C LYS A 116 1.54 2.29 11.52
N SER A 117 1.75 3.46 10.92
CA SER A 117 0.70 4.42 10.60
C SER A 117 0.83 4.93 9.18
N LEU A 118 -0.29 5.05 8.49
CA LEU A 118 -0.39 5.61 7.15
C LEU A 118 -1.60 6.55 7.10
N VAL A 119 -1.39 7.79 6.63
CA VAL A 119 -2.46 8.74 6.38
C VAL A 119 -2.35 9.23 4.94
N LEU A 120 -3.40 9.00 4.18
CA LEU A 120 -3.50 9.39 2.77
C LEU A 120 -4.57 10.47 2.61
N LYS A 121 -4.24 11.52 1.89
CA LYS A 121 -5.19 12.61 1.59
C LYS A 121 -5.37 12.76 0.09
N SER A 122 -6.62 12.68 -0.37
CA SER A 122 -7.03 13.07 -1.72
C SER A 122 -7.78 14.40 -1.68
N VAL A 123 -8.25 14.88 -2.82
CA VAL A 123 -9.18 16.02 -2.87
C VAL A 123 -10.54 15.69 -2.28
N TYR A 124 -10.85 14.40 -2.13
CA TYR A 124 -12.14 13.89 -1.69
C TYR A 124 -12.16 13.50 -0.22
N SER A 125 -11.12 12.80 0.27
CA SER A 125 -11.11 12.24 1.62
C SER A 125 -9.71 12.15 2.22
N ILE A 126 -9.66 11.99 3.55
CA ILE A 126 -8.46 11.64 4.31
C ILE A 126 -8.68 10.25 4.89
N LEU A 127 -7.76 9.33 4.59
CA LEU A 127 -7.82 7.94 5.00
C LEU A 127 -6.76 7.68 6.05
N THR A 128 -7.15 7.13 7.18
CA THR A 128 -6.23 6.77 8.26
C THR A 128 -6.16 5.26 8.40
N PHE A 129 -4.96 4.71 8.30
CA PHE A 129 -4.69 3.29 8.40
C PHE A 129 -3.71 2.98 9.51
N LYS A 130 -3.82 1.77 10.03
CA LYS A 130 -2.87 1.18 10.97
C LYS A 130 -2.30 -0.10 10.37
N LYS A 131 -0.99 -0.32 10.51
CA LYS A 131 -0.37 -1.56 10.09
C LYS A 131 -0.84 -2.72 10.97
N PHE A 132 -1.18 -3.78 10.29
CA PHE A 132 -1.74 -4.97 10.91
C PHE A 132 -0.68 -6.06 11.12
#